data_7f23beb8b828659737fc650d7144c05a
#
_entry.id   7f23beb8b828659737fc650d7144c05a
#
_cell.length_a   1.000
_cell.length_b   1.000
_cell.length_c   1.000
_cell.angle_alpha   90.00
_cell.angle_beta   90.00
_cell.angle_gamma   90.00
#
_symmetry.space_group_name_H-M   'P 1'
#
loop_
_entity.id
_entity.type
_entity.pdbx_description
1 polymer ?
#
loop_
_entity_poly.entity_id
_entity_poly.type
_entity_poly.pdbx_seq_one_letter_code
_entity_poly.pdbx_strand_id
1 'polypeptide(L)'
;YLHPGPVSQYQYPFPAPQPRPERTEIGGETITYTSDPNEREATQSLIEREARILSQYAGQAAAAGGRWSGGTEAWVEAWRRFYRMIYRDNFFRLSSIARSVKQHFDGAGVGEDEIPAELLSWLQGFDYTRTGSLSDLLSPVTCFLERAGDCDSLGLAWVILLQHMGYDAILMVSSEYGHALAGVDVAGEGARFEFEGTQYLLAEFTEEVDLGLIPRNMADPAKWIPVRL
;
A
#
# COMPACT_ATOMS: atom_id res chain seq x y z
N TYR A 1 -30.41 31.70 15.27
CA TYR A 1 -30.27 30.33 15.86
C TYR A 1 -31.04 29.38 14.94
N LEU A 2 -30.27 28.64 14.05
CA LEU A 2 -30.81 27.55 13.27
C LEU A 2 -30.72 26.31 14.15
N HIS A 3 -31.85 25.75 14.56
CA HIS A 3 -31.88 24.41 15.12
C HIS A 3 -31.33 23.42 14.12
N PRO A 4 -30.33 22.60 14.44
CA PRO A 4 -29.99 21.47 13.61
C PRO A 4 -31.21 20.56 13.55
N GLY A 5 -31.73 20.35 12.34
CA GLY A 5 -32.75 19.34 12.11
C GLY A 5 -32.29 17.96 12.58
N PRO A 6 -33.19 17.00 12.78
CA PRO A 6 -32.82 15.68 13.22
C PRO A 6 -31.77 15.12 12.27
N VAL A 7 -30.62 14.74 12.80
CA VAL A 7 -29.61 13.99 12.07
C VAL A 7 -30.34 12.78 11.52
N SER A 8 -30.58 12.76 10.19
CA SER A 8 -31.14 11.58 9.54
C SER A 8 -30.20 10.44 9.91
N GLN A 9 -30.72 9.42 10.56
CA GLN A 9 -30.00 8.19 10.74
C GLN A 9 -29.74 7.63 9.34
N TYR A 10 -28.60 7.98 8.76
CA TYR A 10 -28.05 7.24 7.63
C TYR A 10 -27.81 5.84 8.17
N GLN A 11 -28.75 4.96 7.95
CA GLN A 11 -28.48 3.53 8.01
C GLN A 11 -27.46 3.27 6.92
N TYR A 12 -26.20 3.10 7.34
CA TYR A 12 -25.16 2.58 6.47
C TYR A 12 -25.68 1.26 5.93
N PRO A 13 -25.73 1.05 4.61
CA PRO A 13 -26.24 -0.19 4.02
C PRO A 13 -25.30 -1.39 4.27
N PHE A 14 -24.27 -1.22 5.07
CA PHE A 14 -23.32 -2.26 5.44
C PHE A 14 -23.79 -2.96 6.71
N PRO A 15 -23.65 -4.29 6.78
CA PRO A 15 -23.89 -5.03 8.01
C PRO A 15 -23.05 -4.43 9.15
N ALA A 16 -23.58 -4.53 10.38
CA ALA A 16 -22.86 -4.07 11.56
C ALA A 16 -21.45 -4.71 11.60
N PRO A 17 -20.41 -3.99 12.01
CA PRO A 17 -19.07 -4.54 12.15
C PRO A 17 -19.08 -5.85 12.95
N GLN A 18 -18.40 -6.86 12.43
CA GLN A 18 -18.28 -8.18 13.05
C GLN A 18 -16.80 -8.56 13.15
N PRO A 19 -16.01 -7.83 13.97
CA PRO A 19 -14.60 -8.10 14.12
C PRO A 19 -14.40 -9.51 14.70
N ARG A 20 -13.48 -10.25 14.10
CA ARG A 20 -13.10 -11.58 14.54
C ARG A 20 -11.58 -11.74 14.57
N PRO A 21 -11.05 -12.67 15.40
CA PRO A 21 -9.63 -12.97 15.39
C PRO A 21 -9.25 -13.71 14.10
N GLU A 22 -8.19 -13.22 13.48
CA GLU A 22 -7.51 -13.83 12.35
C GLU A 22 -6.08 -14.21 12.77
N ARG A 23 -5.45 -15.10 12.02
CA ARG A 23 -4.10 -15.58 12.32
C ARG A 23 -3.23 -15.48 11.07
N THR A 24 -1.99 -15.14 11.27
CA THR A 24 -0.95 -15.21 10.24
C THR A 24 0.36 -15.68 10.87
N GLU A 25 1.30 -16.08 10.04
CA GLU A 25 2.62 -16.54 10.49
C GLU A 25 3.69 -15.53 10.08
N ILE A 26 4.61 -15.24 10.99
CA ILE A 26 5.78 -14.41 10.76
C ILE A 26 6.96 -15.00 11.55
N GLY A 27 8.10 -15.20 10.88
CA GLY A 27 9.28 -15.80 11.52
C GLY A 27 9.05 -17.20 12.12
N GLY A 28 8.07 -17.96 11.60
CA GLY A 28 7.69 -19.28 12.14
C GLY A 28 6.78 -19.26 13.36
N GLU A 29 6.38 -18.07 13.82
CA GLU A 29 5.44 -17.88 14.92
C GLU A 29 4.06 -17.44 14.43
N THR A 30 3.01 -17.95 15.07
CA THR A 30 1.63 -17.53 14.78
C THR A 30 1.28 -16.29 15.57
N ILE A 31 0.98 -15.19 14.88
CA ILE A 31 0.41 -13.99 15.49
C ILE A 31 -1.10 -13.93 15.26
N THR A 32 -1.82 -13.30 16.19
CA THR A 32 -3.27 -13.09 16.09
C THR A 32 -3.55 -11.59 15.99
N TYR A 33 -4.43 -11.23 15.07
CA TYR A 33 -4.94 -9.88 14.90
C TYR A 33 -6.46 -9.89 14.72
N THR A 34 -7.09 -8.72 14.71
CA THR A 34 -8.54 -8.62 14.52
C THR A 34 -8.84 -7.97 13.17
N SER A 35 -9.71 -8.58 12.39
CA SER A 35 -10.27 -7.99 11.17
C SER A 35 -11.79 -8.16 11.12
N ASP A 36 -12.45 -7.38 10.27
CA ASP A 36 -13.87 -7.55 9.95
C ASP A 36 -14.01 -8.10 8.53
N PRO A 37 -14.60 -9.29 8.33
CA PRO A 37 -14.80 -9.88 7.00
C PRO A 37 -15.57 -8.97 6.04
N ASN A 38 -16.46 -8.12 6.55
CA ASN A 38 -17.21 -7.18 5.72
C ASN A 38 -16.33 -6.07 5.13
N GLU A 39 -15.18 -5.81 5.75
CA GLU A 39 -14.22 -4.81 5.25
C GLU A 39 -13.63 -5.20 3.90
N ARG A 40 -13.44 -6.49 3.65
CA ARG A 40 -12.91 -7.01 2.39
C ARG A 40 -13.77 -6.57 1.19
N GLU A 41 -15.09 -6.74 1.26
CA GLU A 41 -16.01 -6.35 0.19
C GLU A 41 -16.08 -4.81 0.04
N ALA A 42 -16.12 -4.10 1.16
CA ALA A 42 -16.16 -2.64 1.17
C ALA A 42 -14.90 -2.02 0.53
N THR A 43 -13.71 -2.50 0.90
CA THR A 43 -12.44 -2.01 0.35
C THR A 43 -12.29 -2.38 -1.12
N GLN A 44 -12.70 -3.58 -1.55
CA GLN A 44 -12.67 -3.99 -2.95
C GLN A 44 -13.59 -3.12 -3.81
N SER A 45 -14.80 -2.84 -3.35
CA SER A 45 -15.73 -1.94 -4.04
C SER A 45 -15.17 -0.50 -4.17
N LEU A 46 -14.41 -0.03 -3.18
CA LEU A 46 -13.70 1.25 -3.26
C LEU A 46 -12.64 1.21 -4.36
N ILE A 47 -11.78 0.18 -4.37
CA ILE A 47 -10.71 0.01 -5.36
C ILE A 47 -11.28 0.03 -6.78
N GLU A 48 -12.32 -0.75 -7.04
CA GLU A 48 -12.98 -0.82 -8.35
C GLU A 48 -13.54 0.52 -8.81
N ARG A 49 -14.13 1.28 -7.89
CA ARG A 49 -14.64 2.62 -8.16
C ARG A 49 -13.51 3.59 -8.53
N GLU A 50 -12.44 3.61 -7.73
CA GLU A 50 -11.31 4.49 -7.95
C GLU A 50 -10.51 4.11 -9.21
N ALA A 51 -10.38 2.81 -9.53
CA ALA A 51 -9.80 2.34 -10.77
C ALA A 51 -10.57 2.80 -12.01
N ARG A 52 -11.92 2.80 -11.95
CA ARG A 52 -12.75 3.38 -13.03
C ARG A 52 -12.49 4.87 -13.23
N ILE A 53 -12.33 5.63 -12.15
CA ILE A 53 -12.01 7.06 -12.23
C ILE A 53 -10.62 7.24 -12.85
N LEU A 54 -9.61 6.49 -12.39
CA LEU A 54 -8.25 6.53 -12.93
C LEU A 54 -8.24 6.21 -14.43
N SER A 55 -9.00 5.21 -14.87
CA SER A 55 -9.12 4.82 -16.29
C SER A 55 -9.72 5.92 -17.16
N GLN A 56 -10.64 6.74 -16.64
CA GLN A 56 -11.18 7.91 -17.35
C GLN A 56 -10.11 8.96 -17.62
N TYR A 57 -9.22 9.22 -16.65
CA TYR A 57 -8.07 10.12 -16.85
C TYR A 57 -7.09 9.58 -17.89
N ALA A 58 -6.83 8.26 -17.89
CA ALA A 58 -6.00 7.61 -18.90
C ALA A 58 -6.56 7.80 -20.31
N GLY A 59 -7.85 7.59 -20.49
CA GLY A 59 -8.54 7.79 -21.77
C GLY A 59 -8.47 9.23 -22.26
N GLN A 60 -8.63 10.22 -21.37
CA GLN A 60 -8.52 11.64 -21.69
C GLN A 60 -7.07 12.02 -22.08
N ALA A 61 -6.07 11.55 -21.38
CA ALA A 61 -4.67 11.80 -21.68
C ALA A 61 -4.28 11.20 -23.05
N ALA A 62 -4.72 9.99 -23.37
CA ALA A 62 -4.51 9.35 -24.66
C ALA A 62 -5.18 10.11 -25.81
N ALA A 63 -6.44 10.57 -25.62
CA ALA A 63 -7.18 11.35 -26.61
C ALA A 63 -6.54 12.73 -26.89
N ALA A 64 -5.85 13.31 -25.91
CA ALA A 64 -5.09 14.55 -26.07
C ALA A 64 -3.75 14.40 -26.78
N GLY A 65 -3.41 13.21 -27.31
CA GLY A 65 -2.17 12.93 -28.02
C GLY A 65 -0.92 12.84 -27.12
N GLY A 66 -1.14 12.74 -25.80
CA GLY A 66 -0.06 12.58 -24.81
C GLY A 66 0.62 11.22 -24.96
N ARG A 67 1.89 11.22 -25.33
CA ARG A 67 2.75 10.06 -25.15
C ARG A 67 2.98 9.82 -23.66
N TRP A 68 3.01 8.58 -23.24
CA TRP A 68 3.16 8.11 -21.86
C TRP A 68 4.46 8.53 -21.13
N SER A 69 5.38 9.22 -21.80
CA SER A 69 6.62 9.69 -21.20
C SER A 69 6.38 10.96 -20.35
N GLY A 70 6.25 10.82 -19.06
CA GLY A 70 6.10 11.91 -18.09
C GLY A 70 4.72 12.53 -18.13
N GLY A 71 3.69 11.79 -17.74
CA GLY A 71 2.27 12.17 -17.79
C GLY A 71 1.99 13.61 -17.40
N THR A 72 0.92 14.17 -17.94
CA THR A 72 0.45 15.51 -17.51
C THR A 72 0.34 15.54 -15.98
N GLU A 73 0.56 16.69 -15.37
CA GLU A 73 0.40 16.88 -13.92
C GLU A 73 -0.92 16.27 -13.39
N ALA A 74 -2.00 16.42 -14.16
CA ALA A 74 -3.30 15.83 -13.87
C ALA A 74 -3.28 14.29 -13.80
N TRP A 75 -2.48 13.63 -14.63
CA TRP A 75 -2.32 12.17 -14.61
C TRP A 75 -1.56 11.70 -13.36
N VAL A 76 -0.48 12.39 -13.02
CA VAL A 76 0.29 12.13 -11.79
C VAL A 76 -0.60 12.29 -10.56
N GLU A 77 -1.39 13.35 -10.50
CA GLU A 77 -2.32 13.58 -9.39
C GLU A 77 -3.47 12.56 -9.37
N ALA A 78 -3.90 12.04 -10.51
CA ALA A 78 -4.89 10.97 -10.55
C ALA A 78 -4.35 9.66 -9.90
N TRP A 79 -3.10 9.29 -10.18
CA TRP A 79 -2.44 8.16 -9.54
C TRP A 79 -2.25 8.39 -8.04
N ARG A 80 -1.76 9.56 -7.64
CA ARG A 80 -1.62 9.91 -6.22
C ARG A 80 -2.94 9.83 -5.49
N ARG A 81 -4.01 10.36 -6.10
CA ARG A 81 -5.35 10.31 -5.55
C ARG A 81 -5.84 8.87 -5.40
N PHE A 82 -5.63 8.01 -6.39
CA PHE A 82 -6.04 6.60 -6.37
C PHE A 82 -5.48 5.90 -5.13
N TYR A 83 -4.17 5.92 -4.93
CA TYR A 83 -3.55 5.26 -3.78
C TYR A 83 -3.88 5.92 -2.45
N ARG A 84 -4.00 7.24 -2.39
CA ARG A 84 -4.43 7.95 -1.17
C ARG A 84 -5.83 7.57 -0.73
N MET A 85 -6.75 7.33 -1.65
CA MET A 85 -8.12 6.91 -1.30
C MET A 85 -8.13 5.50 -0.71
N ILE A 86 -7.36 4.57 -1.30
CA ILE A 86 -7.23 3.21 -0.79
C ILE A 86 -6.52 3.20 0.57
N TYR A 87 -5.43 3.95 0.70
CA TYR A 87 -4.72 4.13 1.96
C TYR A 87 -5.65 4.60 3.08
N ARG A 88 -6.38 5.68 2.87
CA ARG A 88 -7.29 6.26 3.88
C ARG A 88 -8.36 5.28 4.34
N ASP A 89 -8.87 4.47 3.43
CA ASP A 89 -9.87 3.44 3.75
C ASP A 89 -9.25 2.29 4.57
N ASN A 90 -7.99 1.94 4.31
CA ASN A 90 -7.35 0.77 4.91
C ASN A 90 -6.51 1.09 6.15
N PHE A 91 -6.06 2.33 6.34
CA PHE A 91 -5.13 2.69 7.41
C PHE A 91 -5.59 2.18 8.78
N PHE A 92 -6.76 2.60 9.24
CA PHE A 92 -7.25 2.19 10.55
C PHE A 92 -7.64 0.71 10.63
N ARG A 93 -8.03 0.10 9.51
CA ARG A 93 -8.38 -1.34 9.44
C ARG A 93 -7.17 -2.23 9.72
N LEU A 94 -5.96 -1.77 9.36
CA LEU A 94 -4.72 -2.48 9.60
C LEU A 94 -4.08 -2.21 10.98
N SER A 95 -4.67 -1.38 11.81
CA SER A 95 -4.11 -1.02 13.12
C SER A 95 -3.91 -2.23 14.04
N SER A 96 -4.77 -3.23 13.97
CA SER A 96 -4.67 -4.44 14.79
C SER A 96 -3.48 -5.29 14.36
N ILE A 97 -3.33 -5.58 13.07
CA ILE A 97 -2.21 -6.38 12.58
C ILE A 97 -0.89 -5.64 12.76
N ALA A 98 -0.84 -4.33 12.50
CA ALA A 98 0.36 -3.52 12.70
C ALA A 98 0.87 -3.63 14.15
N ARG A 99 -0.04 -3.56 15.13
CA ARG A 99 0.28 -3.73 16.54
C ARG A 99 0.82 -5.13 16.83
N SER A 100 0.16 -6.17 16.33
CA SER A 100 0.59 -7.56 16.58
C SER A 100 1.94 -7.87 15.95
N VAL A 101 2.21 -7.36 14.74
CA VAL A 101 3.51 -7.49 14.08
C VAL A 101 4.60 -6.73 14.86
N LYS A 102 4.33 -5.50 15.29
CA LYS A 102 5.28 -4.74 16.12
C LYS A 102 5.60 -5.46 17.42
N GLN A 103 4.59 -6.00 18.11
CA GLN A 103 4.78 -6.77 19.34
C GLN A 103 5.61 -8.04 19.11
N HIS A 104 5.42 -8.72 17.98
CA HIS A 104 6.24 -9.87 17.60
C HIS A 104 7.71 -9.47 17.43
N PHE A 105 8.00 -8.42 16.65
CA PHE A 105 9.36 -7.93 16.45
C PHE A 105 10.01 -7.47 17.75
N ASP A 106 9.30 -6.75 18.60
CA ASP A 106 9.79 -6.33 19.92
C ASP A 106 10.12 -7.55 20.80
N GLY A 107 9.25 -8.57 20.79
CA GLY A 107 9.44 -9.82 21.53
C GLY A 107 10.62 -10.65 21.02
N ALA A 108 10.88 -10.62 19.71
CA ALA A 108 12.02 -11.26 19.07
C ALA A 108 13.34 -10.46 19.22
N GLY A 109 13.28 -9.23 19.73
CA GLY A 109 14.45 -8.36 19.92
C GLY A 109 14.96 -7.75 18.61
N VAL A 110 14.11 -7.63 17.58
CA VAL A 110 14.43 -6.96 16.33
C VAL A 110 14.67 -5.47 16.58
N GLY A 111 15.81 -4.96 16.14
CA GLY A 111 16.14 -3.54 16.27
C GLY A 111 15.22 -2.64 15.43
N GLU A 112 14.96 -1.42 15.91
CA GLU A 112 14.09 -0.50 15.16
C GLU A 112 14.59 -0.26 13.72
N ASP A 113 15.90 -0.17 13.50
CA ASP A 113 16.49 -0.01 12.16
C ASP A 113 16.31 -1.25 11.27
N GLU A 114 16.06 -2.42 11.85
CA GLU A 114 15.91 -3.70 11.15
C GLU A 114 14.45 -4.00 10.78
N ILE A 115 13.47 -3.44 11.51
CA ILE A 115 12.05 -3.67 11.31
C ILE A 115 11.60 -3.50 9.85
N PRO A 116 12.00 -2.45 9.11
CA PRO A 116 11.58 -2.32 7.71
C PRO A 116 12.04 -3.47 6.81
N ALA A 117 13.27 -3.98 7.03
CA ALA A 117 13.81 -5.10 6.28
C ALA A 117 13.11 -6.43 6.64
N GLU A 118 12.89 -6.69 7.92
CA GLU A 118 12.17 -7.87 8.39
C GLU A 118 10.71 -7.89 7.90
N LEU A 119 10.06 -6.73 7.92
CA LEU A 119 8.71 -6.59 7.39
C LEU A 119 8.66 -6.80 5.87
N LEU A 120 9.66 -6.32 5.12
CA LEU A 120 9.80 -6.55 3.70
C LEU A 120 9.96 -8.06 3.42
N SER A 121 10.90 -8.71 4.07
CA SER A 121 11.15 -10.15 3.93
C SER A 121 9.89 -10.99 4.22
N TRP A 122 9.12 -10.62 5.25
CA TRP A 122 7.86 -11.29 5.55
C TRP A 122 6.83 -11.15 4.42
N LEU A 123 6.67 -9.96 3.84
CA LEU A 123 5.72 -9.72 2.75
C LEU A 123 6.16 -10.34 1.42
N GLN A 124 7.47 -10.41 1.15
CA GLN A 124 8.02 -11.13 0.00
C GLN A 124 7.71 -12.64 0.04
N GLY A 125 7.48 -13.20 1.22
CA GLY A 125 7.01 -14.58 1.40
C GLY A 125 5.51 -14.80 1.14
N PHE A 126 4.76 -13.78 0.70
CA PHE A 126 3.35 -13.92 0.30
C PHE A 126 3.26 -14.37 -1.17
N ASP A 127 2.15 -15.01 -1.52
CA ASP A 127 1.91 -15.45 -2.89
C ASP A 127 1.79 -14.23 -3.82
N TYR A 128 2.68 -14.12 -4.81
CA TYR A 128 2.59 -13.05 -5.79
C TYR A 128 1.49 -13.36 -6.81
N THR A 129 0.48 -12.50 -6.89
CA THR A 129 -0.68 -12.66 -7.78
C THR A 129 -0.88 -11.40 -8.60
N ARG A 130 -0.95 -11.54 -9.94
CA ARG A 130 -1.20 -10.44 -10.86
C ARG A 130 -2.09 -10.89 -12.01
N THR A 131 -3.18 -10.19 -12.27
CA THR A 131 -4.07 -10.43 -13.40
C THR A 131 -3.78 -9.54 -14.60
N GLY A 132 -2.95 -8.50 -14.43
CA GLY A 132 -2.54 -7.57 -15.49
C GLY A 132 -3.56 -6.47 -15.79
N SER A 133 -4.54 -6.25 -14.91
CA SER A 133 -5.51 -5.14 -15.00
C SER A 133 -5.30 -4.12 -13.89
N LEU A 134 -5.77 -2.87 -14.07
CA LEU A 134 -5.73 -1.84 -13.03
C LEU A 134 -6.59 -2.17 -11.80
N SER A 135 -7.46 -3.17 -11.91
CA SER A 135 -8.36 -3.62 -10.85
C SER A 135 -7.91 -4.89 -10.15
N ASP A 136 -6.70 -5.38 -10.42
CA ASP A 136 -6.13 -6.55 -9.76
C ASP A 136 -5.45 -6.22 -8.42
N LEU A 137 -5.35 -4.95 -8.07
CA LEU A 137 -4.92 -4.53 -6.75
C LEU A 137 -5.81 -5.18 -5.68
N LEU A 138 -5.21 -6.02 -4.84
CA LEU A 138 -5.86 -6.48 -3.61
C LEU A 138 -5.79 -5.37 -2.56
N SER A 139 -6.88 -5.18 -1.82
CA SER A 139 -6.82 -4.26 -0.70
C SER A 139 -5.77 -4.73 0.32
N PRO A 140 -5.09 -3.80 1.03
CA PRO A 140 -4.17 -4.18 2.09
C PRO A 140 -4.77 -5.13 3.15
N VAL A 141 -6.06 -5.01 3.47
CA VAL A 141 -6.77 -5.97 4.33
C VAL A 141 -6.78 -7.36 3.70
N THR A 142 -7.11 -7.45 2.40
CA THR A 142 -7.16 -8.73 1.69
C THR A 142 -5.78 -9.37 1.57
N CYS A 143 -4.71 -8.57 1.37
CA CYS A 143 -3.34 -9.09 1.33
C CYS A 143 -3.00 -9.91 2.57
N PHE A 144 -3.37 -9.44 3.75
CA PHE A 144 -3.09 -10.18 4.99
C PHE A 144 -4.00 -11.38 5.21
N LEU A 145 -5.27 -11.30 4.80
CA LEU A 145 -6.20 -12.42 4.91
C LEU A 145 -5.85 -13.58 3.97
N GLU A 146 -5.38 -13.27 2.77
CA GLU A 146 -5.05 -14.26 1.74
C GLU A 146 -3.55 -14.57 1.67
N ARG A 147 -2.70 -13.79 2.33
CA ARG A 147 -1.23 -13.85 2.20
C ARG A 147 -0.80 -13.77 0.73
N ALA A 148 -1.40 -12.87 -0.01
CA ALA A 148 -1.20 -12.71 -1.44
C ALA A 148 -1.30 -11.25 -1.86
N GLY A 149 -0.68 -10.89 -2.99
CA GLY A 149 -0.79 -9.56 -3.56
C GLY A 149 0.12 -9.38 -4.78
N ASP A 150 -0.06 -8.27 -5.47
CA ASP A 150 0.87 -7.76 -6.47
C ASP A 150 1.82 -6.72 -5.85
N CYS A 151 2.69 -6.11 -6.66
CA CYS A 151 3.63 -5.11 -6.18
C CYS A 151 2.94 -3.91 -5.51
N ASP A 152 1.81 -3.46 -6.05
CA ASP A 152 1.04 -2.34 -5.52
C ASP A 152 0.40 -2.67 -4.17
N SER A 153 -0.18 -3.86 -4.09
CA SER A 153 -0.89 -4.37 -2.92
C SER A 153 0.05 -4.56 -1.73
N LEU A 154 1.18 -5.24 -1.98
CA LEU A 154 2.20 -5.52 -0.96
C LEU A 154 2.94 -4.24 -0.55
N GLY A 155 3.29 -3.39 -1.52
CA GLY A 155 3.93 -2.10 -1.25
C GLY A 155 3.06 -1.19 -0.40
N LEU A 156 1.76 -1.09 -0.71
CA LEU A 156 0.83 -0.28 0.07
C LEU A 156 0.62 -0.86 1.48
N ALA A 157 0.51 -2.19 1.60
CA ALA A 157 0.40 -2.87 2.90
C ALA A 157 1.64 -2.60 3.78
N TRP A 158 2.86 -2.71 3.21
CA TRP A 158 4.11 -2.43 3.90
C TRP A 158 4.20 -0.99 4.38
N VAL A 159 3.88 0.00 3.52
CA VAL A 159 3.87 1.42 3.90
C VAL A 159 2.90 1.69 5.04
N ILE A 160 1.68 1.14 4.99
CA ILE A 160 0.69 1.33 6.06
C ILE A 160 1.21 0.77 7.39
N LEU A 161 1.78 -0.45 7.40
CA LEU A 161 2.30 -1.04 8.65
C LEU A 161 3.47 -0.22 9.21
N LEU A 162 4.40 0.22 8.36
CA LEU A 162 5.51 1.06 8.80
C LEU A 162 5.04 2.39 9.38
N GLN A 163 4.07 3.04 8.76
CA GLN A 163 3.52 4.29 9.28
C GLN A 163 2.79 4.11 10.61
N HIS A 164 2.12 2.97 10.85
CA HIS A 164 1.60 2.62 12.17
C HIS A 164 2.71 2.43 13.22
N MET A 165 3.91 2.06 12.78
CA MET A 165 5.09 1.87 13.65
C MET A 165 5.92 3.15 13.80
N GLY A 166 5.52 4.25 13.11
CA GLY A 166 6.15 5.57 13.24
C GLY A 166 7.22 5.90 12.19
N TYR A 167 7.40 5.07 11.16
CA TYR A 167 8.34 5.35 10.07
C TYR A 167 7.75 6.31 9.03
N ASP A 168 8.59 7.15 8.44
CA ASP A 168 8.24 7.88 7.22
C ASP A 168 8.46 6.96 6.01
N ALA A 169 7.37 6.58 5.36
CA ALA A 169 7.40 5.69 4.21
C ALA A 169 6.46 6.17 3.11
N ILE A 170 6.84 5.92 1.86
CA ILE A 170 6.12 6.33 0.65
C ILE A 170 5.92 5.14 -0.28
N LEU A 171 4.86 5.21 -1.10
CA LEU A 171 4.67 4.32 -2.24
C LEU A 171 5.22 5.01 -3.50
N MET A 172 5.80 4.25 -4.41
CA MET A 172 6.25 4.73 -5.70
C MET A 172 5.68 3.85 -6.80
N VAL A 173 5.07 4.47 -7.80
CA VAL A 173 4.43 3.74 -8.91
C VAL A 173 4.97 4.20 -10.25
N SER A 174 5.06 3.28 -11.19
CA SER A 174 5.51 3.56 -12.54
C SER A 174 4.60 2.91 -13.57
N SER A 175 3.93 3.72 -14.34
CA SER A 175 3.16 3.24 -15.50
C SER A 175 4.07 2.76 -16.64
N GLU A 176 5.29 3.29 -16.73
CA GLU A 176 6.25 2.88 -17.77
C GLU A 176 6.84 1.50 -17.50
N TYR A 177 7.15 1.21 -16.25
CA TYR A 177 7.63 -0.10 -15.82
C TYR A 177 6.47 -1.08 -15.53
N GLY A 178 5.25 -0.58 -15.39
CA GLY A 178 4.10 -1.37 -14.94
C GLY A 178 4.37 -1.99 -13.57
N HIS A 179 4.94 -1.22 -12.64
CA HIS A 179 5.48 -1.72 -11.39
C HIS A 179 5.30 -0.72 -10.25
N ALA A 180 5.31 -1.22 -9.02
CA ALA A 180 5.36 -0.42 -7.81
C ALA A 180 6.53 -0.83 -6.92
N LEU A 181 7.14 0.16 -6.28
CA LEU A 181 8.12 0.05 -5.20
C LEU A 181 7.60 0.80 -3.99
N ALA A 182 8.24 0.63 -2.87
CA ALA A 182 8.07 1.54 -1.74
C ALA A 182 9.43 2.10 -1.30
N GLY A 183 9.38 3.09 -0.43
CA GLY A 183 10.59 3.65 0.17
C GLY A 183 10.35 4.01 1.64
N VAL A 184 11.40 3.94 2.44
CA VAL A 184 11.37 4.27 3.87
C VAL A 184 12.56 5.15 4.24
N ASP A 185 12.34 6.11 5.11
CA ASP A 185 13.40 6.97 5.65
C ASP A 185 14.12 6.25 6.80
N VAL A 186 15.13 5.47 6.46
CA VAL A 186 16.02 4.79 7.41
C VAL A 186 17.45 4.79 6.90
N ALA A 187 18.40 4.59 7.80
CA ALA A 187 19.79 4.33 7.44
C ALA A 187 19.91 2.99 6.70
N GLY A 188 20.95 2.83 5.89
CA GLY A 188 21.23 1.60 5.15
C GLY A 188 21.92 1.85 3.83
N GLU A 189 22.49 0.79 3.25
CA GLU A 189 23.11 0.82 1.93
C GLU A 189 22.09 0.40 0.86
N GLY A 190 22.22 0.96 -0.35
CA GLY A 190 21.38 0.55 -1.47
C GLY A 190 20.78 1.69 -2.26
N ALA A 191 19.84 1.37 -3.12
CA ALA A 191 19.13 2.31 -3.96
C ALA A 191 18.22 3.22 -3.14
N ARG A 192 18.30 4.52 -3.44
CA ARG A 192 17.49 5.54 -2.77
C ARG A 192 16.75 6.40 -3.79
N PHE A 193 15.63 6.91 -3.34
CA PHE A 193 14.83 7.87 -4.10
C PHE A 193 14.68 9.16 -3.29
N GLU A 194 15.06 10.30 -3.90
CA GLU A 194 14.87 11.60 -3.27
C GLU A 194 13.45 12.11 -3.51
N PHE A 195 12.76 12.43 -2.43
CA PHE A 195 11.45 13.05 -2.51
C PHE A 195 11.25 14.03 -1.34
N GLU A 196 10.90 15.28 -1.66
CA GLU A 196 10.66 16.36 -0.69
C GLU A 196 11.81 16.54 0.32
N GLY A 197 13.06 16.34 -0.12
CA GLY A 197 14.26 16.51 0.70
C GLY A 197 14.65 15.29 1.53
N THR A 198 13.89 14.18 1.45
CA THR A 198 14.20 12.92 2.13
C THR A 198 14.74 11.88 1.13
N GLN A 199 15.74 11.10 1.55
CA GLN A 199 16.35 10.02 0.78
C GLN A 199 15.80 8.67 1.23
N TYR A 200 14.71 8.23 0.61
CA TYR A 200 14.03 6.97 0.93
C TYR A 200 14.83 5.76 0.42
N LEU A 201 15.13 4.80 1.30
CA LEU A 201 15.71 3.51 0.94
C LEU A 201 14.62 2.64 0.32
N LEU A 202 14.88 2.04 -0.86
CA LEU A 202 13.87 1.41 -1.70
C LEU A 202 13.60 -0.05 -1.32
N ALA A 203 12.34 -0.46 -1.43
CA ALA A 203 11.85 -1.81 -1.20
C ALA A 203 11.19 -2.39 -2.46
N GLU A 204 11.59 -3.61 -2.84
CA GLU A 204 11.07 -4.42 -3.93
C GLU A 204 10.23 -5.58 -3.36
N PHE A 205 9.06 -5.89 -3.93
CA PHE A 205 8.12 -6.87 -3.37
C PHE A 205 7.92 -8.11 -4.24
N THR A 206 8.46 -8.13 -5.46
CA THR A 206 8.21 -9.23 -6.43
C THR A 206 9.31 -10.28 -6.44
N GLU A 207 10.42 -10.02 -5.78
CA GLU A 207 11.57 -10.91 -5.62
C GLU A 207 12.04 -10.89 -4.17
N GLU A 208 12.59 -12.00 -3.70
CA GLU A 208 13.22 -12.07 -2.38
C GLU A 208 14.61 -11.41 -2.44
N VAL A 209 14.64 -10.12 -2.14
CA VAL A 209 15.86 -9.28 -2.12
C VAL A 209 15.90 -8.40 -0.89
N ASP A 210 17.09 -8.00 -0.49
CA ASP A 210 17.29 -7.11 0.66
C ASP A 210 16.73 -5.71 0.39
N LEU A 211 16.35 -5.03 1.46
CA LEU A 211 15.98 -3.61 1.43
C LEU A 211 17.14 -2.79 0.82
N GLY A 212 16.82 -1.94 -0.15
CA GLY A 212 17.82 -1.18 -0.92
C GLY A 212 18.22 -1.84 -2.25
N LEU A 213 17.79 -3.06 -2.54
CA LEU A 213 18.03 -3.72 -3.82
C LEU A 213 16.81 -3.60 -4.74
N ILE A 214 17.02 -3.08 -5.95
CA ILE A 214 16.02 -2.98 -7.00
C ILE A 214 16.59 -3.43 -8.36
N PRO A 215 15.77 -3.85 -9.33
CA PRO A 215 16.22 -4.17 -10.68
C PRO A 215 16.90 -2.95 -11.33
N ARG A 216 18.11 -3.14 -11.91
CA ARG A 216 18.91 -2.07 -12.52
C ARG A 216 18.18 -1.31 -13.64
N ASN A 217 17.34 -2.00 -14.40
CA ASN A 217 16.54 -1.43 -15.47
C ASN A 217 15.38 -0.55 -14.97
N MET A 218 15.12 -0.53 -13.66
CA MET A 218 14.09 0.28 -13.01
C MET A 218 14.67 1.45 -12.18
N ALA A 219 15.98 1.68 -12.28
CA ALA A 219 16.69 2.68 -11.46
C ALA A 219 16.54 4.14 -11.94
N ASP A 220 15.83 4.41 -13.05
CA ASP A 220 15.61 5.78 -13.55
C ASP A 220 14.55 6.50 -12.70
N PRO A 221 14.92 7.49 -11.86
CA PRO A 221 14.00 8.15 -10.96
C PRO A 221 12.91 8.96 -11.68
N ALA A 222 13.16 9.40 -12.93
CA ALA A 222 12.20 10.20 -13.69
C ALA A 222 10.96 9.40 -14.12
N LYS A 223 11.00 8.07 -14.00
CA LYS A 223 9.92 7.16 -14.38
C LYS A 223 9.02 6.78 -13.21
N TRP A 224 9.31 7.27 -12.03
CA TRP A 224 8.56 6.97 -10.83
C TRP A 224 7.70 8.14 -10.37
N ILE A 225 6.49 7.85 -9.96
CA ILE A 225 5.56 8.79 -9.32
C ILE A 225 5.59 8.48 -7.82
N PRO A 226 6.20 9.34 -7.00
CA PRO A 226 6.13 9.18 -5.55
C PRO A 226 4.74 9.56 -5.05
N VAL A 227 4.22 8.74 -4.14
CA VAL A 227 2.92 8.92 -3.50
C VAL A 227 3.13 9.01 -1.99
N ARG A 228 3.06 10.22 -1.46
CA ARG A 228 2.93 10.43 -0.02
C ARG A 228 1.49 10.13 0.40
N LEU A 229 1.35 9.22 1.32
CA LEU A 229 0.07 8.68 1.77
C LEU A 229 -0.43 9.35 3.04
#